data_40db42853e9459ee37b2bdc23e27946f
#
_entry.id   40db42853e9459ee37b2bdc23e27946f
#
_cell.length_a   1.000
_cell.length_b   1.000
_cell.length_c   1.000
_cell.angle_alpha   90.00
_cell.angle_beta   90.00
_cell.angle_gamma   90.00
#
_symmetry.space_group_name_H-M   'P 1'
#
loop_
_entity.id
_entity.type
_entity.pdbx_description
1 polymer ?
#
loop_
_entity_poly.entity_id
_entity_poly.type
_entity_poly.pdbx_seq_one_letter_code
_entity_poly.pdbx_strand_id
1 'polypeptide(L)'
;NRESIREAYYKYGIKTFDLATTEELINIIESTDNAKDLELFVRVAVSNEHAEIDLSKKFGALSSEATGLFRLVKQNSKKIGLSFHVGSQCIHPISYSKGISEIGNIIKRTKIIPNYINVGGGFPTIYPDLIPQSLDNYLEEIKKSLKSLKLESMPEIICEPGRALVAESGSTIVRVDLKKKQKLYINDGTYGTL
;
A
#
# COMPACT_ATOMS: atom_id res chain seq x y z
N ASN A 1 -1.19 7.10 -16.11
CA ASN A 1 -1.21 7.86 -17.37
C ASN A 1 0.22 8.28 -17.70
N ARG A 2 0.62 8.16 -18.97
CA ARG A 2 1.99 8.40 -19.46
C ARG A 2 2.49 9.82 -19.23
N GLU A 3 1.64 10.81 -19.42
CA GLU A 3 1.99 12.21 -19.23
C GLU A 3 2.38 12.50 -17.78
N SER A 4 1.60 12.01 -16.82
CA SER A 4 1.91 12.14 -15.38
C SER A 4 3.20 11.43 -15.00
N ILE A 5 3.50 10.27 -15.61
CA ILE A 5 4.77 9.56 -15.37
C ILE A 5 5.95 10.39 -15.90
N ARG A 6 5.84 10.96 -17.10
CA ARG A 6 6.88 11.84 -17.68
C ARG A 6 7.10 13.07 -16.81
N GLU A 7 6.02 13.74 -16.40
CA GLU A 7 6.12 14.91 -15.53
C GLU A 7 6.78 14.55 -14.19
N ALA A 8 6.35 13.45 -13.54
CA ALA A 8 6.94 12.99 -12.29
C ALA A 8 8.45 12.74 -12.43
N TYR A 9 8.86 12.04 -13.48
CA TYR A 9 10.25 11.68 -13.68
C TYR A 9 11.12 12.89 -14.08
N TYR A 10 10.75 13.61 -15.13
CA TYR A 10 11.61 14.66 -15.71
C TYR A 10 11.53 15.99 -14.97
N LYS A 11 10.34 16.37 -14.47
CA LYS A 11 10.15 17.65 -13.81
C LYS A 11 10.40 17.59 -12.31
N TYR A 12 10.00 16.49 -11.67
CA TYR A 12 10.09 16.35 -10.22
C TYR A 12 11.16 15.37 -9.75
N GLY A 13 11.86 14.68 -10.66
CA GLY A 13 12.94 13.77 -10.33
C GLY A 13 12.46 12.50 -9.61
N ILE A 14 11.18 12.13 -9.73
CA ILE A 14 10.62 10.94 -9.11
C ILE A 14 11.11 9.71 -9.88
N LYS A 15 11.74 8.78 -9.18
CA LYS A 15 12.31 7.54 -9.76
C LYS A 15 11.59 6.30 -9.27
N THR A 16 10.80 6.42 -8.23
CA THR A 16 10.08 5.33 -7.57
C THR A 16 8.65 5.27 -8.06
N PHE A 17 8.25 4.13 -8.61
CA PHE A 17 6.89 3.88 -9.09
C PHE A 17 6.37 2.54 -8.60
N ASP A 18 5.10 2.51 -8.24
CA ASP A 18 4.35 1.30 -7.90
C ASP A 18 3.52 0.84 -9.11
N LEU A 19 3.44 -0.45 -9.35
CA LEU A 19 2.73 -1.04 -10.49
C LEU A 19 2.14 -2.41 -10.13
N ALA A 20 1.08 -2.81 -10.85
CA ALA A 20 0.40 -4.07 -10.65
C ALA A 20 0.22 -4.88 -11.93
N THR A 21 0.54 -4.31 -13.09
CA THR A 21 0.37 -4.96 -14.40
C THR A 21 1.60 -4.78 -15.30
N THR A 22 1.72 -5.63 -16.30
CA THR A 22 2.76 -5.50 -17.33
C THR A 22 2.57 -4.25 -18.17
N GLU A 23 1.34 -3.83 -18.41
CA GLU A 23 1.01 -2.61 -19.16
C GLU A 23 1.49 -1.36 -18.40
N GLU A 24 1.35 -1.34 -17.07
CA GLU A 24 1.90 -0.24 -16.25
C GLU A 24 3.43 -0.22 -16.32
N LEU A 25 4.10 -1.39 -16.28
CA LEU A 25 5.55 -1.47 -16.46
C LEU A 25 5.97 -0.90 -17.82
N ILE A 26 5.32 -1.29 -18.91
CA ILE A 26 5.58 -0.77 -20.25
C ILE A 26 5.40 0.75 -20.29
N ASN A 27 4.29 1.25 -19.72
CA ASN A 27 4.01 2.68 -19.65
C ASN A 27 5.08 3.45 -18.90
N ILE A 28 5.62 2.91 -17.80
CA ILE A 28 6.71 3.56 -17.05
C ILE A 28 7.99 3.58 -17.89
N ILE A 29 8.38 2.43 -18.46
CA ILE A 29 9.60 2.31 -19.25
C ILE A 29 9.59 3.25 -20.45
N GLU A 30 8.50 3.28 -21.23
CA GLU A 30 8.38 4.13 -22.41
C GLU A 30 8.29 5.62 -22.03
N SER A 31 7.59 5.95 -20.94
CA SER A 31 7.45 7.34 -20.49
C SER A 31 8.74 7.94 -19.92
N THR A 32 9.69 7.10 -19.52
CA THR A 32 11.00 7.50 -18.99
C THR A 32 12.14 7.26 -19.96
N ASP A 33 11.84 6.98 -21.25
CA ASP A 33 12.81 6.69 -22.32
C ASP A 33 13.81 5.60 -21.92
N ASN A 34 13.30 4.50 -21.33
CA ASN A 34 14.07 3.35 -20.81
C ASN A 34 15.13 3.73 -19.76
N ALA A 35 14.81 4.65 -18.86
CA ALA A 35 15.69 5.08 -17.78
C ALA A 35 16.24 3.89 -16.96
N LYS A 36 17.52 4.00 -16.58
CA LYS A 36 18.24 2.91 -15.88
C LYS A 36 18.34 3.12 -14.36
N ASP A 37 17.76 4.19 -13.85
CA ASP A 37 17.82 4.59 -12.44
C ASP A 37 16.47 4.42 -11.72
N LEU A 38 15.51 3.74 -12.36
CA LEU A 38 14.19 3.48 -11.81
C LEU A 38 14.26 2.55 -10.58
N GLU A 39 13.39 2.83 -9.61
CA GLU A 39 13.10 1.97 -8.46
C GLU A 39 11.63 1.54 -8.58
N LEU A 40 11.38 0.26 -8.85
CA LEU A 40 10.05 -0.22 -9.20
C LEU A 40 9.53 -1.20 -8.16
N PHE A 41 8.30 -0.95 -7.72
CA PHE A 41 7.58 -1.80 -6.77
C PHE A 41 6.46 -2.56 -7.47
N VAL A 42 6.35 -3.85 -7.18
CA VAL A 42 5.18 -4.62 -7.55
C VAL A 42 4.21 -4.65 -6.38
N ARG A 43 3.04 -4.05 -6.58
CA ARG A 43 1.97 -4.05 -5.59
C ARG A 43 1.19 -5.37 -5.65
N VAL A 44 1.13 -6.05 -4.52
CA VAL A 44 0.45 -7.34 -4.35
C VAL A 44 -0.95 -7.09 -3.77
N ALA A 45 -1.96 -7.72 -4.36
CA ALA A 45 -3.31 -7.71 -3.80
C ALA A 45 -3.37 -8.58 -2.55
N VAL A 46 -3.82 -8.01 -1.45
CA VAL A 46 -4.01 -8.72 -0.18
C VAL A 46 -5.44 -8.48 0.29
N SER A 47 -6.25 -9.53 0.29
CA SER A 47 -7.62 -9.47 0.82
C SER A 47 -7.61 -9.34 2.34
N ASN A 48 -8.43 -8.45 2.86
CA ASN A 48 -8.53 -8.19 4.29
C ASN A 48 -9.97 -7.96 4.74
N GLU A 49 -10.52 -8.93 5.44
CA GLU A 49 -11.85 -8.87 6.05
C GLU A 49 -11.91 -7.93 7.29
N HIS A 50 -10.75 -7.51 7.80
CA HIS A 50 -10.61 -6.66 8.99
C HIS A 50 -10.40 -5.18 8.67
N ALA A 51 -10.44 -4.80 7.41
CA ALA A 51 -10.39 -3.41 6.98
C ALA A 51 -11.80 -2.84 6.79
N GLU A 52 -12.01 -1.59 7.15
CA GLU A 52 -13.26 -0.88 6.86
C GLU A 52 -13.48 -0.75 5.34
N ILE A 53 -12.39 -0.56 4.59
CA ILE A 53 -12.39 -0.52 3.12
C ILE A 53 -11.34 -1.52 2.61
N ASP A 54 -11.81 -2.63 2.01
CA ASP A 54 -10.95 -3.59 1.30
C ASP A 54 -10.57 -3.03 -0.08
N LEU A 55 -9.27 -2.87 -0.30
CA LEU A 55 -8.71 -2.35 -1.55
C LEU A 55 -8.23 -3.45 -2.51
N SER A 56 -8.25 -4.72 -2.11
CA SER A 56 -7.69 -5.84 -2.90
C SER A 56 -8.41 -6.10 -4.21
N LYS A 57 -9.69 -5.74 -4.29
CA LYS A 57 -10.50 -5.88 -5.51
C LYS A 57 -10.21 -4.80 -6.56
N LYS A 58 -9.56 -3.72 -6.17
CA LYS A 58 -9.29 -2.57 -7.04
C LYS A 58 -7.81 -2.44 -7.38
N PHE A 59 -6.92 -2.81 -6.49
CA PHE A 59 -5.49 -2.55 -6.60
C PHE A 59 -4.66 -3.79 -6.30
N GLY A 60 -3.50 -3.88 -6.97
CA GLY A 60 -2.51 -4.91 -6.78
C GLY A 60 -2.69 -6.11 -7.72
N ALA A 61 -1.60 -6.77 -8.03
CA ALA A 61 -1.57 -8.01 -8.79
C ALA A 61 -1.86 -9.22 -7.89
N LEU A 62 -2.55 -10.22 -8.41
CA LEU A 62 -2.67 -11.50 -7.71
C LEU A 62 -1.27 -12.13 -7.54
N SER A 63 -1.07 -12.90 -6.47
CA SER A 63 0.24 -13.49 -6.14
C SER A 63 0.87 -14.32 -7.28
N SER A 64 0.03 -14.96 -8.11
CA SER A 64 0.47 -15.69 -9.31
C SER A 64 1.04 -14.75 -10.38
N GLU A 65 0.34 -13.65 -10.67
CA GLU A 65 0.71 -12.63 -11.65
C GLU A 65 1.91 -11.81 -11.17
N ALA A 66 1.90 -11.40 -9.89
CA ALA A 66 2.98 -10.67 -9.24
C ALA A 66 4.33 -11.40 -9.34
N THR A 67 4.32 -12.75 -9.32
CA THR A 67 5.54 -13.56 -9.48
C THR A 67 6.20 -13.36 -10.85
N GLY A 68 5.42 -13.34 -11.93
CA GLY A 68 5.91 -13.06 -13.29
C GLY A 68 6.37 -11.62 -13.45
N LEU A 69 5.53 -10.69 -13.00
CA LEU A 69 5.77 -9.26 -13.06
C LEU A 69 7.03 -8.86 -12.28
N PHE A 70 7.28 -9.46 -11.11
CA PHE A 70 8.46 -9.16 -10.31
C PHE A 70 9.78 -9.54 -10.99
N ARG A 71 9.78 -10.64 -11.82
CA ARG A 71 10.94 -10.98 -12.66
C ARG A 71 11.18 -9.96 -13.76
N LEU A 72 10.12 -9.46 -14.40
CA LEU A 72 10.22 -8.41 -15.43
C LEU A 72 10.72 -7.09 -14.83
N VAL A 73 10.20 -6.71 -13.66
CA VAL A 73 10.66 -5.51 -12.93
C VAL A 73 12.14 -5.59 -12.61
N LYS A 74 12.65 -6.78 -12.18
CA LYS A 74 14.07 -6.97 -11.88
C LYS A 74 14.99 -6.71 -13.09
N GLN A 75 14.51 -6.96 -14.32
CA GLN A 75 15.28 -6.74 -15.54
C GLN A 75 15.30 -5.27 -15.98
N ASN A 76 14.34 -4.47 -15.52
CA ASN A 76 14.07 -3.13 -16.02
C ASN A 76 14.27 -2.01 -14.98
N SER A 77 14.81 -2.32 -13.82
CA SER A 77 14.97 -1.33 -12.74
C SER A 77 16.31 -1.47 -12.02
N LYS A 78 16.78 -0.37 -11.44
CA LYS A 78 17.98 -0.32 -10.62
C LYS A 78 17.75 -0.99 -9.26
N LYS A 79 16.61 -0.70 -8.65
CA LYS A 79 16.16 -1.30 -7.39
C LYS A 79 14.73 -1.78 -7.52
N ILE A 80 14.42 -2.81 -6.76
CA ILE A 80 13.11 -3.45 -6.80
C ILE A 80 12.50 -3.55 -5.41
N GLY A 81 11.18 -3.41 -5.35
CA GLY A 81 10.41 -3.57 -4.14
C GLY A 81 9.18 -4.46 -4.36
N LEU A 82 8.67 -4.97 -3.26
CA LEU A 82 7.35 -5.55 -3.18
C LEU A 82 6.53 -4.70 -2.20
N SER A 83 5.33 -4.34 -2.58
CA SER A 83 4.41 -3.54 -1.76
C SER A 83 3.07 -4.25 -1.60
N PHE A 84 2.36 -3.94 -0.52
CA PHE A 84 0.96 -4.28 -0.35
C PHE A 84 0.26 -3.22 0.51
N HIS A 85 -1.06 -3.27 0.56
CA HIS A 85 -1.86 -2.42 1.44
C HIS A 85 -3.01 -3.24 2.02
N VAL A 86 -3.15 -3.27 3.34
CA VAL A 86 -4.14 -4.08 4.04
C VAL A 86 -5.56 -3.49 4.06
N GLY A 87 -5.80 -2.38 3.36
CA GLY A 87 -7.06 -1.64 3.43
C GLY A 87 -7.05 -0.54 4.48
N SER A 88 -8.03 0.38 4.42
CA SER A 88 -8.12 1.51 5.34
C SER A 88 -8.70 1.08 6.68
N GLN A 89 -8.22 1.68 7.79
CA GLN A 89 -8.69 1.42 9.15
C GLN A 89 -8.66 -0.08 9.48
N CYS A 90 -7.48 -0.71 9.33
CA CYS A 90 -7.28 -2.12 9.61
C CYS A 90 -7.18 -2.37 11.10
N ILE A 91 -8.21 -2.95 11.71
CA ILE A 91 -8.30 -3.11 13.17
C ILE A 91 -7.50 -4.28 13.75
N HIS A 92 -6.99 -5.18 12.91
CA HIS A 92 -6.24 -6.33 13.38
C HIS A 92 -4.83 -6.41 12.78
N PRO A 93 -3.77 -6.39 13.62
CA PRO A 93 -2.36 -6.49 13.18
C PRO A 93 -2.05 -7.72 12.32
N ILE A 94 -2.76 -8.83 12.52
CA ILE A 94 -2.57 -10.09 11.78
C ILE A 94 -2.72 -9.94 10.26
N SER A 95 -3.42 -8.90 9.80
CA SER A 95 -3.58 -8.62 8.37
C SER A 95 -2.24 -8.30 7.69
N TYR A 96 -1.32 -7.68 8.40
CA TYR A 96 0.04 -7.43 7.89
C TYR A 96 0.83 -8.73 7.75
N SER A 97 0.64 -9.70 8.66
CA SER A 97 1.26 -11.02 8.54
C SER A 97 0.82 -11.74 7.27
N LYS A 98 -0.46 -11.64 6.90
CA LYS A 98 -0.97 -12.21 5.63
C LYS A 98 -0.26 -11.57 4.42
N GLY A 99 -0.15 -10.24 4.37
CA GLY A 99 0.55 -9.53 3.30
C GLY A 99 2.03 -9.90 3.21
N ILE A 100 2.72 -9.96 4.35
CA ILE A 100 4.13 -10.37 4.42
C ILE A 100 4.31 -11.82 3.97
N SER A 101 3.37 -12.71 4.31
CA SER A 101 3.39 -14.09 3.84
C SER A 101 3.27 -14.19 2.31
N GLU A 102 2.40 -13.40 1.68
CA GLU A 102 2.29 -13.35 0.22
C GLU A 102 3.59 -12.85 -0.43
N ILE A 103 4.21 -11.82 0.13
CA ILE A 103 5.55 -11.36 -0.29
C ILE A 103 6.57 -12.50 -0.17
N GLY A 104 6.56 -13.23 0.96
CA GLY A 104 7.43 -14.37 1.17
C GLY A 104 7.24 -15.47 0.12
N ASN A 105 6.00 -15.74 -0.29
CA ASN A 105 5.68 -16.69 -1.35
C ASN A 105 6.28 -16.26 -2.70
N ILE A 106 6.21 -14.97 -3.05
CA ILE A 106 6.79 -14.42 -4.28
C ILE A 106 8.31 -14.54 -4.26
N ILE A 107 8.96 -14.16 -3.16
CA ILE A 107 10.42 -14.29 -2.98
C ILE A 107 10.84 -15.76 -3.13
N LYS A 108 10.14 -16.68 -2.49
CA LYS A 108 10.42 -18.12 -2.57
C LYS A 108 10.31 -18.67 -4.00
N ARG A 109 9.28 -18.26 -4.75
CA ARG A 109 9.04 -18.70 -6.14
C ARG A 109 10.01 -18.07 -7.13
N THR A 110 10.41 -16.83 -6.93
CA THR A 110 11.30 -16.12 -7.83
C THR A 110 12.77 -16.33 -7.52
N LYS A 111 13.11 -16.64 -6.27
CA LYS A 111 14.47 -16.62 -5.72
C LYS A 111 15.13 -15.24 -5.78
N ILE A 112 14.33 -14.18 -5.84
CA ILE A 112 14.79 -12.80 -5.89
C ILE A 112 14.47 -12.15 -4.55
N ILE A 113 15.49 -11.65 -3.84
CA ILE A 113 15.32 -10.83 -2.65
C ILE A 113 15.16 -9.38 -3.11
N PRO A 114 14.06 -8.68 -2.75
CA PRO A 114 13.89 -7.27 -3.09
C PRO A 114 14.85 -6.38 -2.29
N ASN A 115 15.07 -5.16 -2.79
CA ASN A 115 15.74 -4.11 -2.02
C ASN A 115 14.82 -3.55 -0.93
N TYR A 116 13.51 -3.50 -1.21
CA TYR A 116 12.49 -2.91 -0.35
C TYR A 116 11.29 -3.83 -0.14
N ILE A 117 10.74 -3.83 1.05
CA ILE A 117 9.38 -4.31 1.33
C ILE A 117 8.58 -3.14 1.91
N ASN A 118 7.54 -2.71 1.19
CA ASN A 118 6.62 -1.68 1.62
C ASN A 118 5.34 -2.35 2.14
N VAL A 119 5.12 -2.27 3.45
CA VAL A 119 3.94 -2.85 4.11
C VAL A 119 2.68 -1.97 3.97
N GLY A 120 2.80 -0.86 3.24
CA GLY A 120 1.70 0.05 2.95
C GLY A 120 1.20 0.82 4.16
N GLY A 121 -0.04 1.27 4.02
CA GLY A 121 -0.77 1.97 5.07
C GLY A 121 -1.85 1.09 5.70
N GLY A 122 -2.93 1.76 6.14
CA GLY A 122 -4.06 1.09 6.78
C GLY A 122 -3.99 1.07 8.30
N PHE A 123 -2.93 1.62 8.90
CA PHE A 123 -2.81 1.77 10.35
C PHE A 123 -3.99 2.56 10.89
N PRO A 124 -4.70 2.02 11.90
CA PRO A 124 -5.95 2.60 12.36
C PRO A 124 -5.75 3.75 13.34
N THR A 125 -6.82 4.51 13.54
CA THR A 125 -6.95 5.47 14.63
C THR A 125 -8.19 5.16 15.46
N ILE A 126 -8.30 5.80 16.62
CA ILE A 126 -9.45 5.66 17.54
C ILE A 126 -10.62 6.47 17.00
N TYR A 127 -11.81 5.86 17.00
CA TYR A 127 -13.09 6.50 16.79
C TYR A 127 -14.03 6.16 17.97
N PRO A 128 -15.13 6.89 18.20
CA PRO A 128 -15.96 6.73 19.40
C PRO A 128 -16.36 5.28 19.72
N ASP A 129 -16.69 4.49 18.71
CA ASP A 129 -17.13 3.10 18.88
C ASP A 129 -16.09 2.07 18.40
N LEU A 130 -14.83 2.50 18.17
CA LEU A 130 -13.78 1.66 17.61
C LEU A 130 -12.43 1.97 18.23
N ILE A 131 -11.96 1.08 19.10
CA ILE A 131 -10.65 1.18 19.75
C ILE A 131 -9.73 0.08 19.20
N PRO A 132 -8.84 0.40 18.26
CA PRO A 132 -7.86 -0.56 17.76
C PRO A 132 -6.78 -0.84 18.80
N GLN A 133 -5.95 -1.84 18.52
CA GLN A 133 -4.74 -2.08 19.30
C GLN A 133 -3.75 -0.91 19.14
N SER A 134 -2.75 -0.83 20.03
CA SER A 134 -1.72 0.21 19.95
C SER A 134 -0.88 0.05 18.67
N LEU A 135 -0.32 1.13 18.16
CA LEU A 135 0.56 1.11 16.99
C LEU A 135 1.76 0.17 17.20
N ASP A 136 2.28 0.07 18.40
CA ASP A 136 3.37 -0.84 18.74
C ASP A 136 3.02 -2.30 18.45
N ASN A 137 1.78 -2.73 18.73
CA ASN A 137 1.34 -4.09 18.42
C ASN A 137 1.36 -4.38 16.91
N TYR A 138 1.04 -3.40 16.07
CA TYR A 138 1.16 -3.51 14.62
C TYR A 138 2.62 -3.65 14.19
N LEU A 139 3.49 -2.80 14.74
CA LEU A 139 4.93 -2.82 14.43
C LEU A 139 5.60 -4.10 14.90
N GLU A 140 5.22 -4.63 16.05
CA GLU A 140 5.71 -5.92 16.56
C GLU A 140 5.27 -7.08 15.68
N GLU A 141 4.00 -7.12 15.26
CA GLU A 141 3.50 -8.17 14.37
C GLU A 141 4.19 -8.12 12.99
N ILE A 142 4.41 -6.93 12.43
CA ILE A 142 5.18 -6.73 11.20
C ILE A 142 6.60 -7.25 11.37
N LYS A 143 7.33 -6.84 12.42
CA LYS A 143 8.70 -7.29 12.70
C LYS A 143 8.79 -8.80 12.86
N LYS A 144 7.86 -9.41 13.61
CA LYS A 144 7.78 -10.85 13.81
C LYS A 144 7.58 -11.59 12.49
N SER A 145 6.64 -11.11 11.66
CA SER A 145 6.32 -11.72 10.38
C SER A 145 7.49 -11.63 9.40
N LEU A 146 8.16 -10.47 9.32
CA LEU A 146 9.35 -10.30 8.49
C LEU A 146 10.50 -11.24 8.92
N LYS A 147 10.76 -11.38 10.22
CA LYS A 147 11.75 -12.33 10.74
C LYS A 147 11.43 -13.78 10.36
N SER A 148 10.14 -14.13 10.28
CA SER A 148 9.71 -15.48 9.91
C SER A 148 10.03 -15.86 8.47
N LEU A 149 10.27 -14.89 7.58
CA LEU A 149 10.67 -15.13 6.19
C LEU A 149 12.06 -15.74 6.06
N LYS A 150 12.91 -15.60 7.08
CA LYS A 150 14.28 -16.16 7.12
C LYS A 150 15.10 -15.83 5.87
N LEU A 151 15.04 -14.59 5.41
CA LEU A 151 15.78 -14.12 4.24
C LEU A 151 17.28 -14.03 4.55
N GLU A 152 18.13 -14.32 3.57
CA GLU A 152 19.60 -14.22 3.67
C GLU A 152 20.05 -12.77 3.94
N SER A 153 19.34 -11.80 3.39
CA SER A 153 19.52 -10.38 3.67
C SER A 153 18.15 -9.72 3.89
N MET A 154 18.05 -8.86 4.88
CA MET A 154 16.79 -8.17 5.16
C MET A 154 16.66 -6.93 4.25
N PRO A 155 15.57 -6.84 3.46
CA PRO A 155 15.25 -5.62 2.71
C PRO A 155 15.02 -4.42 3.62
N GLU A 156 15.15 -3.22 3.09
CA GLU A 156 14.69 -2.01 3.76
C GLU A 156 13.16 -2.03 3.86
N ILE A 157 12.64 -1.70 5.04
CA ILE A 157 11.20 -1.76 5.32
C ILE A 157 10.61 -0.35 5.26
N ILE A 158 9.57 -0.21 4.47
CA ILE A 158 8.83 1.04 4.27
C ILE A 158 7.39 0.84 4.78
N CYS A 159 6.81 1.88 5.35
CA CYS A 159 5.38 1.96 5.67
C CYS A 159 4.83 3.33 5.27
N GLU A 160 3.50 3.40 5.03
CA GLU A 160 2.79 4.59 4.55
C GLU A 160 1.61 4.93 5.49
N PRO A 161 1.87 5.25 6.77
CA PRO A 161 0.81 5.60 7.70
C PRO A 161 0.23 6.96 7.33
N GLY A 162 -1.05 7.00 6.97
CA GLY A 162 -1.79 8.22 6.71
C GLY A 162 -2.67 8.59 7.91
N ARG A 163 -3.83 7.95 7.99
CA ARG A 163 -4.86 8.18 9.02
C ARG A 163 -4.29 8.17 10.45
N ALA A 164 -3.46 7.20 10.79
CA ALA A 164 -2.87 7.08 12.13
C ALA A 164 -2.03 8.30 12.57
N LEU A 165 -1.53 9.11 11.62
CA LEU A 165 -0.73 10.29 11.91
C LEU A 165 -1.55 11.58 11.95
N VAL A 166 -2.64 11.67 11.17
CA VAL A 166 -3.32 12.96 10.94
C VAL A 166 -4.78 13.00 11.37
N ALA A 167 -5.38 11.88 11.79
CA ALA A 167 -6.80 11.84 12.10
C ALA A 167 -7.23 12.78 13.25
N GLU A 168 -6.34 13.02 14.20
CA GLU A 168 -6.60 13.91 15.34
C GLU A 168 -6.17 15.36 15.08
N SER A 169 -5.61 15.66 13.91
CA SER A 169 -5.07 16.98 13.59
C SER A 169 -6.13 18.02 13.21
N GLY A 170 -7.38 17.61 12.98
CA GLY A 170 -8.45 18.49 12.56
C GLY A 170 -9.84 17.96 12.85
N SER A 171 -10.82 18.85 12.80
CA SER A 171 -12.24 18.54 12.94
C SER A 171 -13.05 19.30 11.91
N THR A 172 -14.05 18.65 11.34
CA THR A 172 -15.00 19.28 10.42
C THR A 172 -16.28 19.64 11.21
N ILE A 173 -16.66 20.91 11.16
CA ILE A 173 -17.92 21.39 11.72
C ILE A 173 -18.96 21.41 10.62
N VAL A 174 -20.04 20.64 10.80
CA VAL A 174 -21.14 20.58 9.86
C VAL A 174 -22.44 21.09 10.49
N ARG A 175 -23.32 21.66 9.67
CA ARG A 175 -24.66 22.04 10.10
C ARG A 175 -25.64 20.90 9.82
N VAL A 176 -26.44 20.56 10.82
CA VAL A 176 -27.55 19.61 10.64
C VAL A 176 -28.77 20.38 10.12
N ASP A 177 -29.15 20.15 8.87
CA ASP A 177 -30.29 20.78 8.23
C ASP A 177 -31.61 20.05 8.53
N LEU A 178 -31.55 18.71 8.72
CA LEU A 178 -32.73 17.89 9.02
C LEU A 178 -32.33 16.65 9.82
N LYS A 179 -33.21 16.30 10.81
CA LYS A 179 -33.13 15.00 11.49
C LYS A 179 -34.36 14.17 11.14
N LYS A 180 -34.15 12.94 10.66
CA LYS A 180 -35.22 11.97 10.40
C LYS A 180 -34.89 10.65 11.09
N LYS A 181 -35.59 10.39 12.18
CA LYS A 181 -35.28 9.25 13.08
C LYS A 181 -33.83 9.31 13.56
N GLN A 182 -33.01 8.31 13.23
CA GLN A 182 -31.57 8.24 13.58
C GLN A 182 -30.65 8.78 12.49
N LYS A 183 -31.19 9.36 11.41
CA LYS A 183 -30.41 9.92 10.31
C LYS A 183 -30.35 11.44 10.44
N LEU A 184 -29.14 11.98 10.28
CA LEU A 184 -28.88 13.41 10.17
C LEU A 184 -28.57 13.77 8.73
N TYR A 185 -29.21 14.80 8.22
CA TYR A 185 -28.90 15.39 6.91
C TYR A 185 -28.10 16.65 7.18
N ILE A 186 -26.88 16.68 6.63
CA ILE A 186 -25.91 17.72 6.89
C ILE A 186 -25.54 18.47 5.60
N ASN A 187 -24.95 19.63 5.75
CA ASN A 187 -24.53 20.49 4.62
C ASN A 187 -23.19 20.10 4.01
N ASP A 188 -22.71 18.88 4.25
CA ASP A 188 -21.49 18.33 3.70
C ASP A 188 -21.71 16.87 3.27
N GLY A 189 -20.72 16.25 2.63
CA GLY A 189 -20.83 14.87 2.16
C GLY A 189 -19.55 14.38 1.49
N THR A 190 -19.63 13.20 0.86
CA THR A 190 -18.51 12.45 0.26
C THR A 190 -17.66 13.26 -0.75
N TYR A 191 -18.23 14.27 -1.36
CA TYR A 191 -17.52 15.17 -2.30
C TYR A 191 -17.09 16.50 -1.67
N GLY A 192 -17.30 16.65 -0.36
CA GLY A 192 -16.88 17.79 0.44
C GLY A 192 -15.67 17.45 1.32
N THR A 193 -15.79 17.74 2.62
CA THR A 193 -14.74 17.51 3.61
C THR A 193 -14.87 16.18 4.36
N LEU A 194 -15.97 15.43 4.16
CA LEU A 194 -16.23 14.13 4.78
C LEU A 194 -15.91 12.98 3.84
#